data_6a0612dc52426286e75603b3a16ad490
#
_entry.id   6a0612dc52426286e75603b3a16ad490
#
_cell.length_a   1.000
_cell.length_b   1.000
_cell.length_c   1.000
_cell.angle_alpha   90.00
_cell.angle_beta   90.00
_cell.angle_gamma   90.00
#
_symmetry.space_group_name_H-M   'P 1'
#
loop_
_entity.id
_entity.type
_entity.pdbx_description
1 polymer ?
#
loop_
_entity_poly.entity_id
_entity_poly.type
_entity_poly.pdbx_seq_one_letter_code
_entity_poly.pdbx_strand_id
1 'polypeptide(L)'
;MTTVSVFRGFHFLPAFLLLFLGAAPLLGHEFPGGFRGDQPAAKSVPREYDLSQNFPNPFNPSTVIQYAIPVKSHVLLTVHNLLGQVVSTIVNGDQEAGFHEIRFEALNLASGVYLYRLEAGKFVQTRKLTLIR
;
A
#
# COMPACT_ATOMS: atom_id res chain seq x y z
N MET A 1 -39.01 -49.12 -32.82
CA MET A 1 -38.29 -48.64 -32.05
C MET A 1 -37.39 -47.56 -32.40
N THR A 2 -37.23 -46.87 -31.95
CA THR A 2 -36.70 -45.95 -31.34
C THR A 2 -35.30 -45.58 -31.61
N THR A 3 -35.02 -44.82 -32.43
CA THR A 3 -33.80 -44.37 -32.62
C THR A 3 -33.69 -42.92 -32.60
N VAL A 4 -33.46 -42.66 -31.87
CA VAL A 4 -32.69 -41.80 -31.35
C VAL A 4 -31.81 -40.93 -32.22
N SER A 5 -32.27 -39.87 -32.47
CA SER A 5 -31.46 -38.89 -33.09
C SER A 5 -30.91 -37.94 -32.07
N VAL A 6 -29.94 -38.38 -31.50
CA VAL A 6 -29.31 -37.61 -30.44
C VAL A 6 -28.24 -36.69 -30.94
N PHE A 7 -28.00 -36.67 -32.18
CA PHE A 7 -26.84 -36.01 -32.72
C PHE A 7 -27.02 -34.60 -33.23
N ARG A 8 -28.06 -33.97 -32.90
CA ARG A 8 -28.33 -32.67 -33.47
C ARG A 8 -27.66 -31.50 -32.77
N GLY A 9 -27.14 -31.73 -31.64
CA GLY A 9 -26.48 -30.66 -30.92
C GLY A 9 -25.06 -30.40 -31.33
N PHE A 10 -24.52 -31.28 -32.08
CA PHE A 10 -23.10 -31.26 -32.31
C PHE A 10 -22.62 -30.26 -33.36
N HIS A 11 -23.52 -29.80 -34.15
CA HIS A 11 -23.11 -28.93 -35.25
C HIS A 11 -22.97 -27.46 -34.86
N PHE A 12 -23.38 -27.13 -33.69
CA PHE A 12 -23.30 -25.77 -33.26
C PHE A 12 -21.93 -25.36 -32.74
N LEU A 13 -21.22 -26.29 -32.22
CA LEU A 13 -19.93 -26.01 -31.60
C LEU A 13 -18.88 -25.45 -32.55
N PRO A 14 -18.73 -25.99 -33.72
CA PRO A 14 -17.69 -25.43 -34.60
C PRO A 14 -18.01 -24.04 -35.10
N ALA A 15 -19.26 -23.76 -35.32
CA ALA A 15 -19.64 -22.43 -35.74
C ALA A 15 -19.40 -21.36 -34.67
N PHE A 16 -19.68 -21.73 -33.45
CA PHE A 16 -19.45 -20.85 -32.34
C PHE A 16 -17.97 -20.60 -32.13
N LEU A 17 -17.21 -21.64 -32.26
CA LEU A 17 -15.76 -21.53 -32.09
C LEU A 17 -15.12 -20.62 -33.15
N LEU A 18 -15.61 -20.72 -34.37
CA LEU A 18 -15.14 -19.84 -35.43
C LEU A 18 -15.44 -18.38 -35.20
N LEU A 19 -16.61 -18.10 -34.68
CA LEU A 19 -16.99 -16.75 -34.35
C LEU A 19 -16.09 -16.16 -33.26
N PHE A 20 -15.82 -16.95 -32.27
CA PHE A 20 -14.96 -16.52 -31.19
C PHE A 20 -13.54 -16.25 -31.66
N LEU A 21 -13.00 -17.10 -32.45
CA LEU A 21 -11.66 -16.96 -32.98
C LEU A 21 -11.54 -15.77 -33.93
N GLY A 22 -12.57 -15.51 -34.69
CA GLY A 22 -12.55 -14.38 -35.58
C GLY A 22 -12.61 -13.04 -34.89
N ALA A 23 -13.31 -12.98 -33.79
CA ALA A 23 -13.49 -11.72 -33.09
C ALA A 23 -12.28 -11.33 -32.24
N ALA A 24 -11.69 -12.28 -31.60
CA ALA A 24 -10.67 -12.00 -30.61
C ALA A 24 -9.42 -11.32 -31.19
N PRO A 25 -8.84 -11.80 -32.25
CA PRO A 25 -7.62 -11.16 -32.76
C PRO A 25 -7.82 -9.76 -33.31
N LEU A 26 -9.00 -9.50 -33.83
CA LEU A 26 -9.28 -8.19 -34.36
C LEU A 26 -9.40 -7.13 -33.29
N LEU A 27 -10.05 -7.46 -32.21
CA LEU A 27 -10.28 -6.49 -31.15
C LEU A 27 -9.00 -6.13 -30.41
N GLY A 28 -8.15 -7.08 -30.16
CA GLY A 28 -6.91 -6.81 -29.46
C GLY A 28 -5.92 -5.98 -30.24
N HIS A 29 -6.14 -5.90 -31.55
CA HIS A 29 -5.17 -5.28 -32.42
C HIS A 29 -5.43 -3.81 -32.68
N GLU A 30 -6.65 -3.39 -32.46
CA GLU A 30 -7.11 -2.11 -32.97
C GLU A 30 -6.98 -0.95 -32.00
N PHE A 31 -6.37 -1.12 -30.86
CA PHE A 31 -6.25 -0.06 -29.88
C PHE A 31 -4.80 0.39 -29.65
N PRO A 32 -4.20 1.04 -30.60
CA PRO A 32 -2.94 1.69 -30.35
C PRO A 32 -3.18 2.96 -29.54
N GLY A 33 -2.61 3.01 -28.42
CA GLY A 33 -2.71 4.20 -27.60
C GLY A 33 -3.85 4.17 -26.64
N GLY A 34 -4.36 2.99 -26.44
CA GLY A 34 -5.47 2.87 -25.59
C GLY A 34 -5.21 3.25 -24.18
N PHE A 35 -6.17 3.17 -23.56
CA PHE A 35 -6.40 3.18 -22.16
C PHE A 35 -5.32 2.47 -21.40
N ARG A 36 -4.32 3.20 -21.02
CA ARG A 36 -3.50 2.84 -19.89
C ARG A 36 -4.15 3.30 -18.59
N GLY A 37 -5.43 3.64 -18.70
CA GLY A 37 -6.03 4.43 -17.67
C GLY A 37 -6.30 3.72 -16.37
N ASP A 38 -6.46 2.45 -16.33
CA ASP A 38 -7.07 1.84 -15.18
C ASP A 38 -6.49 0.50 -14.76
N GLN A 39 -5.26 0.27 -15.10
CA GLN A 39 -4.59 -0.74 -14.32
C GLN A 39 -4.31 -0.11 -12.96
N PRO A 40 -4.87 -0.67 -11.90
CA PRO A 40 -4.43 -0.26 -10.58
C PRO A 40 -2.92 -0.43 -10.60
N ALA A 41 -2.23 0.66 -10.40
CA ALA A 41 -0.81 0.63 -10.24
C ALA A 41 -0.52 -0.47 -9.24
N ALA A 42 0.15 -1.51 -9.67
CA ALA A 42 0.56 -2.58 -8.78
C ALA A 42 1.23 -1.87 -7.62
N LYS A 43 0.69 -2.00 -6.42
CA LYS A 43 1.25 -1.36 -5.24
C LYS A 43 2.70 -1.82 -5.16
N SER A 44 3.60 -0.94 -5.53
CA SER A 44 5.00 -1.25 -5.46
C SER A 44 5.36 -1.52 -4.00
N VAL A 45 5.86 -2.70 -3.73
CA VAL A 45 6.36 -3.04 -2.40
C VAL A 45 7.72 -2.41 -2.24
N PRO A 46 7.99 -1.69 -1.14
CA PRO A 46 9.30 -1.13 -0.90
C PRO A 46 10.36 -2.24 -0.83
N ARG A 47 11.55 -1.93 -1.28
CA ARG A 47 12.67 -2.88 -1.25
C ARG A 47 13.41 -2.85 0.07
N GLU A 48 13.31 -1.76 0.80
CA GLU A 48 14.04 -1.52 2.04
C GLU A 48 13.12 -0.89 3.08
N TYR A 49 13.50 -1.05 4.34
CA TYR A 49 12.88 -0.31 5.42
C TYR A 49 13.30 1.16 5.35
N ASP A 50 12.38 2.05 5.62
CA ASP A 50 12.65 3.47 5.68
C ASP A 50 11.70 4.18 6.64
N LEU A 51 12.22 5.22 7.28
CA LEU A 51 11.44 6.15 8.08
C LEU A 51 11.71 7.56 7.56
N SER A 52 10.71 8.19 7.00
CA SER A 52 10.83 9.52 6.44
C SER A 52 10.78 10.60 7.52
N GLN A 53 11.31 11.77 7.19
CA GLN A 53 11.14 12.93 8.03
C GLN A 53 9.66 13.32 8.06
N ASN A 54 9.13 13.61 9.24
CA ASN A 54 7.75 14.06 9.37
C ASN A 54 7.54 15.39 8.65
N PHE A 55 6.33 15.58 8.14
CA PHE A 55 5.94 16.81 7.46
C PHE A 55 4.53 17.24 7.87
N PRO A 56 4.32 18.51 8.20
CA PRO A 56 5.32 19.58 8.37
C PRO A 56 6.23 19.36 9.57
N ASN A 57 7.41 19.97 9.52
CA ASN A 57 8.37 19.97 10.63
C ASN A 57 9.13 21.32 10.61
N PRO A 58 8.97 22.24 11.56
CA PRO A 58 8.12 22.11 12.78
C PRO A 58 6.65 21.95 12.50
N PHE A 59 5.90 21.39 13.46
CA PHE A 59 4.48 21.14 13.29
C PHE A 59 3.64 21.72 14.45
N ASN A 60 2.34 21.94 14.18
CA ASN A 60 1.39 22.48 15.14
C ASN A 60 -0.06 22.09 14.79
N PRO A 61 -0.77 21.33 15.58
CA PRO A 61 -0.26 20.28 16.48
C PRO A 61 -0.13 18.94 15.78
N SER A 62 -0.34 18.89 14.46
CA SER A 62 -0.35 17.64 13.71
C SER A 62 0.72 17.59 12.64
N THR A 63 1.20 16.41 12.39
CA THR A 63 2.18 16.10 11.36
C THR A 63 1.90 14.71 10.77
N VAL A 64 2.50 14.44 9.63
CA VAL A 64 2.41 13.15 8.97
C VAL A 64 3.76 12.47 9.00
N ILE A 65 3.77 11.21 9.36
CA ILE A 65 4.94 10.34 9.36
C ILE A 65 4.72 9.24 8.32
N GLN A 66 5.68 9.09 7.43
CA GLN A 66 5.66 8.04 6.43
C GLN A 66 6.78 7.04 6.71
N TYR A 67 6.49 5.77 6.50
CA TYR A 67 7.48 4.72 6.63
C TYR A 67 7.21 3.60 5.64
N ALA A 68 8.24 2.82 5.35
CA ALA A 68 8.18 1.73 4.40
C ALA A 68 8.68 0.45 5.06
N ILE A 69 7.96 -0.65 4.84
CA ILE A 69 8.35 -1.99 5.28
C ILE A 69 8.30 -2.96 4.10
N PRO A 70 9.39 -3.66 3.82
CA PRO A 70 9.46 -4.56 2.65
C PRO A 70 8.78 -5.91 2.86
N VAL A 71 8.58 -6.32 4.11
CA VAL A 71 7.92 -7.56 4.47
C VAL A 71 6.98 -7.32 5.63
N LYS A 72 5.97 -8.15 5.77
CA LYS A 72 5.08 -8.09 6.93
C LYS A 72 5.90 -8.12 8.21
N SER A 73 5.67 -7.16 9.08
CA SER A 73 6.45 -6.97 10.31
C SER A 73 5.58 -6.47 11.44
N HIS A 74 5.97 -6.79 12.64
CA HIS A 74 5.45 -6.10 13.82
C HIS A 74 6.09 -4.72 13.88
N VAL A 75 5.28 -3.68 13.85
CA VAL A 75 5.74 -2.29 13.82
C VAL A 75 5.44 -1.64 15.15
N LEU A 76 6.46 -1.02 15.71
CA LEU A 76 6.36 -0.16 16.88
C LEU A 76 6.88 1.22 16.50
N LEU A 77 5.99 2.21 16.49
CA LEU A 77 6.33 3.60 16.22
C LEU A 77 6.01 4.42 17.47
N THR A 78 7.03 4.94 18.10
CA THR A 78 6.93 5.66 19.37
C THR A 78 7.54 7.04 19.29
N VAL A 79 7.02 7.95 20.12
CA VAL A 79 7.58 9.29 20.31
C VAL A 79 8.19 9.35 21.70
N HIS A 80 9.38 9.91 21.76
CA HIS A 80 10.18 10.02 22.97
C HIS A 80 10.54 11.51 23.23
N ASN A 81 10.67 11.85 24.50
CA ASN A 81 11.31 13.12 24.87
C ASN A 81 12.83 12.97 24.76
N LEU A 82 13.55 14.06 25.02
CA LEU A 82 15.02 14.06 24.94
C LEU A 82 15.69 13.24 26.05
N LEU A 83 14.95 12.86 27.08
CA LEU A 83 15.43 11.96 28.12
C LEU A 83 15.27 10.47 27.72
N GLY A 84 14.69 10.22 26.55
CA GLY A 84 14.44 8.86 26.08
C GLY A 84 13.16 8.20 26.61
N GLN A 85 12.33 8.95 27.31
CA GLN A 85 11.06 8.43 27.83
C GLN A 85 10.01 8.44 26.72
N VAL A 86 9.24 7.35 26.61
CA VAL A 86 8.13 7.26 25.67
C VAL A 86 7.01 8.19 26.13
N VAL A 87 6.65 9.14 25.27
CA VAL A 87 5.54 10.08 25.55
C VAL A 87 4.31 9.76 24.73
N SER A 88 4.44 8.98 23.67
CA SER A 88 3.33 8.53 22.86
C SER A 88 3.69 7.27 22.08
N THR A 89 2.74 6.37 21.94
CA THR A 89 2.85 5.21 21.05
C THR A 89 1.85 5.40 19.91
N ILE A 90 2.37 5.51 18.70
CA ILE A 90 1.55 5.82 17.51
C ILE A 90 1.07 4.54 16.85
N VAL A 91 1.96 3.59 16.65
CA VAL A 91 1.66 2.28 16.06
C VAL A 91 2.27 1.20 16.92
N ASN A 92 1.50 0.16 17.20
CA ASN A 92 1.97 -1.04 17.86
C ASN A 92 1.14 -2.22 17.36
N GLY A 93 1.64 -2.90 16.34
CA GLY A 93 0.93 -4.04 15.77
C GLY A 93 1.55 -4.52 14.46
N ASP A 94 1.00 -5.61 13.97
CA ASP A 94 1.44 -6.20 12.72
C ASP A 94 0.95 -5.37 11.55
N GLN A 95 1.85 -5.10 10.62
CA GLN A 95 1.60 -4.32 9.42
C GLN A 95 2.04 -5.12 8.19
N GLU A 96 1.26 -5.03 7.13
CA GLU A 96 1.61 -5.63 5.86
C GLU A 96 2.75 -4.87 5.18
N ALA A 97 3.50 -5.57 4.33
CA ALA A 97 4.52 -4.93 3.49
C ALA A 97 3.91 -3.79 2.69
N GLY A 98 4.59 -2.68 2.60
CA GLY A 98 4.12 -1.52 1.85
C GLY A 98 4.62 -0.20 2.40
N PHE A 99 4.13 0.86 1.78
CA PHE A 99 4.30 2.23 2.24
C PHE A 99 3.13 2.58 3.15
N HIS A 100 3.45 3.11 4.32
CA HIS A 100 2.48 3.47 5.34
C HIS A 100 2.57 4.95 5.66
N GLU A 101 1.42 5.52 5.96
CA GLU A 101 1.31 6.91 6.36
C GLU A 101 0.44 7.00 7.60
N ILE A 102 0.90 7.73 8.60
CA ILE A 102 0.17 7.93 9.83
C ILE A 102 0.19 9.40 10.23
N ARG A 103 -0.97 9.91 10.61
CA ARG A 103 -1.10 11.25 11.17
C ARG A 103 -0.88 11.19 12.68
N PHE A 104 -0.01 12.06 13.16
CA PHE A 104 0.26 12.21 14.57
C PHE A 104 -0.23 13.57 15.05
N GLU A 105 -1.00 13.56 16.12
CA GLU A 105 -1.50 14.77 16.77
C GLU A 105 -0.95 14.86 18.19
N ALA A 106 -0.18 15.91 18.44
CA ALA A 106 0.51 16.11 19.72
C ALA A 106 -0.33 17.00 20.64
N LEU A 107 -1.54 16.57 20.97
CA LEU A 107 -2.49 17.41 21.73
C LEU A 107 -2.05 17.67 23.17
N ASN A 108 -1.36 16.73 23.78
CA ASN A 108 -0.99 16.78 25.20
C ASN A 108 0.50 16.96 25.44
N LEU A 109 1.22 17.37 24.41
CA LEU A 109 2.66 17.57 24.51
C LEU A 109 2.99 19.06 24.53
N ALA A 110 4.00 19.44 25.31
CA ALA A 110 4.53 20.81 25.31
C ALA A 110 5.35 21.07 24.05
N SER A 111 5.42 22.33 23.64
CA SER A 111 6.34 22.74 22.59
C SER A 111 7.75 22.29 22.90
N GLY A 112 8.46 21.81 21.92
CA GLY A 112 9.82 21.34 22.11
C GLY A 112 10.24 20.34 21.06
N VAL A 113 11.42 19.78 21.27
CA VAL A 113 12.03 18.77 20.43
C VAL A 113 11.75 17.39 21.00
N TYR A 114 11.33 16.50 20.11
CA TYR A 114 11.05 15.10 20.41
C TYR A 114 11.77 14.21 19.40
N LEU A 115 11.86 12.95 19.71
CA LEU A 115 12.37 11.92 18.80
C LEU A 115 11.24 10.94 18.51
N TYR A 116 11.12 10.49 17.27
CA TYR A 116 10.25 9.36 16.95
C TYR A 116 11.08 8.21 16.42
N ARG A 117 10.71 7.01 16.81
CA ARG A 117 11.48 5.80 16.56
C ARG A 117 10.57 4.74 15.97
N LEU A 118 11.01 4.21 14.84
CA LEU A 118 10.39 3.07 14.19
C LEU A 118 11.19 1.80 14.48
N GLU A 119 10.52 0.79 14.97
CA GLU A 119 11.04 -0.56 15.10
C GLU A 119 10.18 -1.48 14.27
N ALA A 120 10.79 -2.22 13.34
CA ALA A 120 10.11 -3.18 12.49
C ALA A 120 11.07 -4.35 12.23
N GLY A 121 10.76 -5.50 12.81
CA GLY A 121 11.69 -6.62 12.81
C GLY A 121 13.01 -6.24 13.46
N LYS A 122 14.10 -6.33 12.70
CA LYS A 122 15.44 -5.92 13.15
C LYS A 122 15.77 -4.47 12.82
N PHE A 123 14.93 -3.83 12.04
CA PHE A 123 15.15 -2.44 11.63
C PHE A 123 14.76 -1.49 12.75
N VAL A 124 15.63 -0.53 13.00
CA VAL A 124 15.39 0.56 13.96
C VAL A 124 15.91 1.85 13.37
N GLN A 125 15.07 2.85 13.30
CA GLN A 125 15.47 4.20 12.89
C GLN A 125 14.80 5.23 13.77
N THR A 126 15.53 6.29 14.10
CA THR A 126 15.04 7.39 14.92
C THR A 126 15.22 8.71 14.16
N ARG A 127 14.23 9.56 14.25
CA ARG A 127 14.27 10.91 13.68
C ARG A 127 13.79 11.93 14.70
N LYS A 128 14.16 13.17 14.46
CA LYS A 128 13.79 14.31 15.30
C LYS A 128 12.52 14.97 14.75
N LEU A 129 11.64 15.41 15.64
CA LEU A 129 10.51 16.26 15.30
C LEU A 129 10.45 17.45 16.25
N THR A 130 9.93 18.56 15.76
CA THR A 130 9.81 19.79 16.53
C THR A 130 8.37 20.25 16.57
N LEU A 131 7.82 20.32 17.77
CA LEU A 131 6.47 20.81 18.04
C LEU A 131 6.52 22.26 18.45
N ILE A 132 5.72 23.07 17.78
CA ILE A 132 5.49 24.47 18.15
C ILE A 132 4.01 24.70 18.39
N ARG A 133 3.71 25.50 19.39
CA ARG A 133 2.34 25.91 19.69
C ARG A 133 2.25 27.42 19.71
#